data_6854126c3e9c09a664591ea56e783e56
#
_entry.id   6854126c3e9c09a664591ea56e783e56
#
_cell.length_a   1.000
_cell.length_b   1.000
_cell.length_c   1.000
_cell.angle_alpha   90.00
_cell.angle_beta   90.00
_cell.angle_gamma   90.00
#
_symmetry.space_group_name_H-M   'P 1'
#
loop_
_entity.id
_entity.type
_entity.pdbx_description
1 polymer ?
#
loop_
_entity_poly.entity_id
_entity_poly.type
_entity_poly.pdbx_seq_one_letter_code
_entity_poly.pdbx_strand_id
1 'polypeptide(L)'
;MDKTDYNRIEELLPRYCEGLATEEERLQVEAWMDESEENRRIAKQIHTLYLATDTVHIMAKADTEKALTKVKSRMSGNRQRKTMWWEWTQRAAAVLFIPLLVTLMVQHWGGSEQELAQMMEVKTNPGMMTSLTLPDGTLVFLNSESTLSYPSRFDSDTRNVTLQGEAYFEVAKNPEKKFIVSTSHQSQIEVLGTHFNVEAYEKEDRIAATLVEGKIGFIYSSDNGSKKVLMDPGQKLVYDTRDSKVQLYATSGESEIAWKEGKIIFRNTPLEEGLRMLEKRY
;
A
#
# COMPACT_ATOMS: atom_id res chain seq x y z
N MET A 1 -5.14 30.56 12.73
CA MET A 1 -4.01 31.13 11.98
C MET A 1 -4.52 31.80 10.72
N ASP A 2 -4.20 33.07 10.56
CA ASP A 2 -4.76 33.88 9.45
C ASP A 2 -4.02 33.53 8.16
N LYS A 3 -4.74 33.57 7.03
CA LYS A 3 -4.21 33.24 5.69
C LYS A 3 -3.00 34.11 5.29
N THR A 4 -2.82 35.22 5.98
CA THR A 4 -1.73 36.21 5.82
C THR A 4 -0.40 35.71 6.44
N ASP A 5 -0.46 34.96 7.54
CA ASP A 5 0.74 34.40 8.21
C ASP A 5 1.35 33.24 7.43
N TYR A 6 0.52 32.43 6.77
CA TYR A 6 0.99 31.31 5.97
C TYR A 6 1.79 31.76 4.73
N ASN A 7 1.30 32.79 4.02
CA ASN A 7 2.00 33.36 2.85
C ASN A 7 3.37 33.95 3.23
N ARG A 8 3.49 34.48 4.44
CA ARG A 8 4.75 35.07 4.93
C ARG A 8 5.79 34.00 5.24
N ILE A 9 5.40 32.87 5.77
CA ILE A 9 6.31 31.77 6.06
C ILE A 9 6.80 31.09 4.76
N GLU A 10 5.98 30.99 3.73
CA GLU A 10 6.39 30.47 2.41
C GLU A 10 7.52 31.29 1.76
N GLU A 11 7.54 32.60 1.98
CA GLU A 11 8.62 33.48 1.50
C GLU A 11 9.90 33.39 2.35
N LEU A 12 9.76 33.08 3.63
CA LEU A 12 10.89 33.01 4.58
C LEU A 12 11.60 31.67 4.55
N LEU A 13 10.91 30.57 4.29
CA LEU A 13 11.45 29.21 4.29
C LEU A 13 12.64 29.01 3.31
N PRO A 14 12.61 29.49 2.06
CA PRO A 14 13.75 29.41 1.16
C PRO A 14 14.97 30.15 1.72
N ARG A 15 14.81 31.35 2.23
CA ARG A 15 15.91 32.16 2.80
C ARG A 15 16.48 31.54 4.06
N TYR A 16 15.65 30.87 4.86
CA TYR A 16 16.08 30.11 6.02
C TYR A 16 16.94 28.90 5.60
N CYS A 17 16.54 28.17 4.57
CA CYS A 17 17.28 27.03 4.03
C CYS A 17 18.61 27.41 3.40
N GLU A 18 18.69 28.62 2.81
CA GLU A 18 19.92 29.20 2.23
C GLU A 18 20.89 29.77 3.29
N GLY A 19 20.46 29.87 4.53
CA GLY A 19 21.24 30.52 5.59
C GLY A 19 21.29 32.05 5.43
N LEU A 20 20.43 32.64 4.62
CA LEU A 20 20.35 34.08 4.34
C LEU A 20 19.25 34.79 5.16
N ALA A 21 18.57 34.07 6.02
CA ALA A 21 17.54 34.62 6.90
C ALA A 21 18.19 35.47 8.04
N THR A 22 17.59 36.60 8.33
CA THR A 22 17.98 37.43 9.50
C THR A 22 17.60 36.71 10.79
N GLU A 23 18.17 37.15 11.93
CA GLU A 23 17.89 36.54 13.23
C GLU A 23 16.39 36.58 13.60
N GLU A 24 15.71 37.66 13.22
CA GLU A 24 14.26 37.81 13.45
C GLU A 24 13.45 36.87 12.53
N GLU A 25 13.82 36.73 11.28
CA GLU A 25 13.21 35.80 10.32
C GLU A 25 13.42 34.34 10.76
N ARG A 26 14.60 34.01 11.27
CA ARG A 26 14.94 32.69 11.78
C ARG A 26 14.05 32.30 12.96
N LEU A 27 13.89 33.19 13.94
CA LEU A 27 13.02 32.99 15.08
C LEU A 27 11.57 32.80 14.69
N GLN A 28 11.08 33.50 13.66
CA GLN A 28 9.72 33.33 13.14
C GLN A 28 9.52 31.94 12.52
N VAL A 29 10.48 31.44 11.74
CA VAL A 29 10.42 30.12 11.13
C VAL A 29 10.53 29.01 12.21
N GLU A 30 11.41 29.19 13.19
CA GLU A 30 11.57 28.23 14.29
C GLU A 30 10.29 28.16 15.15
N ALA A 31 9.67 29.32 15.47
CA ALA A 31 8.40 29.36 16.18
C ALA A 31 7.29 28.65 15.41
N TRP A 32 7.20 28.89 14.09
CA TRP A 32 6.23 28.22 13.23
C TRP A 32 6.48 26.69 13.15
N MET A 33 7.74 26.23 13.12
CA MET A 33 8.06 24.80 13.18
C MET A 33 7.67 24.17 14.52
N ASP A 34 7.68 24.92 15.60
CA ASP A 34 7.32 24.40 16.92
C ASP A 34 5.80 24.37 17.17
N GLU A 35 5.00 25.05 16.35
CA GLU A 35 3.54 25.04 16.46
C GLU A 35 2.92 23.68 16.09
N SER A 36 3.51 22.93 15.15
CA SER A 36 3.00 21.60 14.78
C SER A 36 4.08 20.71 14.18
N GLU A 37 3.91 19.39 14.36
CA GLU A 37 4.74 18.34 13.71
C GLU A 37 4.63 18.40 12.18
N GLU A 38 3.52 18.85 11.65
CA GLU A 38 3.28 19.00 10.22
C GLU A 38 4.12 20.12 9.61
N ASN A 39 4.20 21.26 10.30
CA ASN A 39 5.04 22.39 9.93
C ASN A 39 6.52 22.00 9.91
N ARG A 40 6.97 21.25 10.91
CA ARG A 40 8.34 20.71 11.01
C ARG A 40 8.65 19.76 9.86
N ARG A 41 7.66 18.95 9.45
CA ARG A 41 7.78 18.02 8.33
C ARG A 41 7.89 18.75 6.99
N ILE A 42 7.11 19.81 6.78
CA ILE A 42 7.15 20.67 5.59
C ILE A 42 8.51 21.36 5.48
N ALA A 43 9.00 21.96 6.57
CA ALA A 43 10.32 22.61 6.60
C ALA A 43 11.43 21.64 6.22
N LYS A 44 11.39 20.41 6.73
CA LYS A 44 12.37 19.36 6.43
C LYS A 44 12.31 18.91 4.96
N GLN A 45 11.13 18.81 4.37
CA GLN A 45 10.97 18.47 2.96
C GLN A 45 11.54 19.56 2.04
N ILE A 46 11.27 20.82 2.34
CA ILE A 46 11.79 21.98 1.58
C ILE A 46 13.31 22.04 1.71
N HIS A 47 13.87 21.85 2.89
CA HIS A 47 15.31 21.83 3.09
C HIS A 47 15.99 20.68 2.30
N THR A 48 15.38 19.50 2.26
CA THR A 48 15.89 18.36 1.48
C THR A 48 15.85 18.66 -0.03
N LEU A 49 14.80 19.32 -0.50
CA LEU A 49 14.67 19.72 -1.90
C LEU A 49 15.74 20.75 -2.29
N TYR A 50 16.03 21.68 -1.39
CA TYR A 50 17.05 22.71 -1.57
C TYR A 50 18.47 22.12 -1.67
N LEU A 51 18.80 21.20 -0.78
CA LEU A 51 20.09 20.46 -0.83
C LEU A 51 20.25 19.67 -2.13
N ALA A 52 19.15 19.12 -2.67
CA ALA A 52 19.19 18.40 -3.95
C ALA A 52 19.45 19.33 -5.14
N THR A 53 18.90 20.55 -5.14
CA THR A 53 19.12 21.54 -6.20
C THR A 53 20.52 22.15 -6.17
N ASP A 54 21.08 22.36 -4.99
CA ASP A 54 22.45 22.91 -4.83
C ASP A 54 23.51 21.92 -5.31
N THR A 55 23.31 20.61 -5.05
CA THR A 55 24.20 19.55 -5.58
C THR A 55 24.19 19.47 -7.10
N VAL A 56 23.05 19.68 -7.76
CA VAL A 56 22.95 19.72 -9.23
C VAL A 56 23.68 20.94 -9.80
N HIS A 57 23.62 22.10 -9.13
CA HIS A 57 24.29 23.32 -9.57
C HIS A 57 25.83 23.23 -9.44
N ILE A 58 26.33 22.55 -8.42
CA ILE A 58 27.76 22.28 -8.22
C ILE A 58 28.26 21.28 -9.28
N MET A 59 27.49 20.24 -9.61
CA MET A 59 27.83 19.30 -10.67
C MET A 59 27.86 19.93 -12.07
N ALA A 60 26.97 20.89 -12.36
CA ALA A 60 26.93 21.59 -13.65
C ALA A 60 28.13 22.55 -13.85
N LYS A 61 28.78 23.01 -12.79
CA LYS A 61 30.00 23.88 -12.83
C LYS A 61 31.31 23.10 -12.90
N ALA A 62 31.30 21.78 -12.76
CA ALA A 62 32.47 20.97 -12.89
C ALA A 62 32.88 20.85 -14.37
N ASP A 63 33.92 21.59 -14.76
CA ASP A 63 34.48 21.58 -16.11
C ASP A 63 35.21 20.24 -16.36
N THR A 64 34.45 19.25 -16.73
CA THR A 64 34.89 17.87 -16.98
C THR A 64 35.87 17.79 -18.15
N GLU A 65 35.85 18.73 -19.11
CA GLU A 65 36.77 18.79 -20.23
C GLU A 65 38.19 19.20 -19.80
N LYS A 66 38.30 20.19 -18.89
CA LYS A 66 39.60 20.56 -18.34
C LYS A 66 40.24 19.50 -17.44
N ALA A 67 39.40 18.75 -16.71
CA ALA A 67 39.87 17.61 -15.93
C ALA A 67 40.38 16.49 -16.85
N LEU A 68 39.70 16.21 -17.95
CA LEU A 68 40.03 15.15 -18.91
C LEU A 68 41.32 15.49 -19.68
N THR A 69 41.53 16.76 -20.11
CA THR A 69 42.76 17.22 -20.79
C THR A 69 43.95 17.22 -19.87
N LYS A 70 43.81 17.54 -18.57
CA LYS A 70 44.86 17.50 -17.57
C LYS A 70 45.30 16.05 -17.24
N VAL A 71 44.40 15.11 -17.30
CA VAL A 71 44.69 13.67 -17.15
C VAL A 71 45.39 13.14 -18.41
N LYS A 72 44.91 13.50 -19.61
CA LYS A 72 45.53 13.10 -20.89
C LYS A 72 46.96 13.62 -21.07
N SER A 73 47.25 14.85 -20.65
CA SER A 73 48.61 15.43 -20.74
C SER A 73 49.63 14.79 -19.78
N ARG A 74 49.15 14.26 -18.65
CA ARG A 74 50.00 13.49 -17.71
C ARG A 74 50.26 12.05 -18.13
N MET A 75 49.43 11.50 -19.00
CA MET A 75 49.59 10.14 -19.52
C MET A 75 50.51 10.03 -20.76
N SER A 76 50.85 11.17 -21.42
CA SER A 76 51.70 11.13 -22.63
C SER A 76 53.21 11.23 -22.38
N GLY A 77 53.65 11.30 -21.12
CA GLY A 77 55.07 11.39 -20.76
C GLY A 77 55.58 10.08 -20.15
N ASN A 78 56.04 9.20 -20.93
CA ASN A 78 57.12 8.23 -20.75
C ASN A 78 56.81 6.87 -21.39
N ARG A 79 57.09 6.82 -22.71
CA ARG A 79 57.06 5.55 -23.45
C ARG A 79 58.45 4.88 -23.35
N GLN A 80 58.77 4.35 -22.16
CA GLN A 80 59.85 3.38 -22.06
C GLN A 80 59.29 1.96 -22.28
N ARG A 81 60.02 1.23 -23.13
CA ARG A 81 59.79 -0.18 -23.49
C ARG A 81 59.47 -1.03 -22.25
N LYS A 82 58.18 -1.27 -21.96
CA LYS A 82 57.78 -2.31 -21.04
C LYS A 82 57.60 -3.62 -21.81
N THR A 83 58.31 -4.60 -21.39
CA THR A 83 58.43 -5.96 -21.91
C THR A 83 57.09 -6.60 -22.20
N MET A 84 57.02 -7.35 -23.27
CA MET A 84 55.89 -8.13 -23.83
C MET A 84 55.15 -9.03 -22.79
N TRP A 85 55.78 -9.24 -21.63
CA TRP A 85 55.22 -10.02 -20.50
C TRP A 85 54.11 -9.26 -19.74
N TRP A 86 54.17 -7.94 -19.68
CA TRP A 86 53.16 -7.12 -19.00
C TRP A 86 51.83 -7.03 -19.81
N GLU A 87 51.93 -7.08 -21.14
CA GLU A 87 50.70 -7.09 -21.98
C GLU A 87 49.94 -8.39 -21.85
N TRP A 88 50.62 -9.51 -21.64
CA TRP A 88 50.00 -10.81 -21.38
C TRP A 88 49.34 -10.89 -20.01
N THR A 89 49.92 -10.32 -18.96
CA THR A 89 49.32 -10.27 -17.61
C THR A 89 48.07 -9.38 -17.59
N GLN A 90 48.03 -8.27 -18.34
CA GLN A 90 46.84 -7.42 -18.43
C GLN A 90 45.71 -8.10 -19.17
N ARG A 91 45.98 -8.90 -20.22
CA ARG A 91 44.96 -9.65 -20.94
C ARG A 91 44.42 -10.80 -20.08
N ALA A 92 45.27 -11.49 -19.34
CA ALA A 92 44.84 -12.55 -18.43
C ALA A 92 43.99 -11.99 -17.27
N ALA A 93 44.34 -10.81 -16.75
CA ALA A 93 43.57 -10.15 -15.71
C ALA A 93 42.16 -9.74 -16.21
N ALA A 94 42.05 -9.24 -17.45
CA ALA A 94 40.74 -8.86 -18.02
C ALA A 94 39.86 -10.07 -18.23
N VAL A 95 40.38 -11.23 -18.68
CA VAL A 95 39.64 -12.47 -18.90
C VAL A 95 39.10 -13.05 -17.56
N LEU A 96 39.78 -12.83 -16.44
CA LEU A 96 39.32 -13.30 -15.15
C LEU A 96 38.47 -12.25 -14.43
N PHE A 97 38.74 -10.95 -14.62
CA PHE A 97 38.07 -9.86 -13.91
C PHE A 97 36.68 -9.58 -14.50
N ILE A 98 36.50 -9.68 -15.83
CA ILE A 98 35.20 -9.43 -16.47
C ILE A 98 34.14 -10.44 -16.02
N PRO A 99 34.38 -11.78 -16.07
CA PRO A 99 33.38 -12.73 -15.57
C PRO A 99 33.16 -12.59 -14.05
N LEU A 100 34.17 -12.27 -13.27
CA LEU A 100 34.03 -12.01 -11.85
C LEU A 100 33.17 -10.76 -11.60
N LEU A 101 33.39 -9.69 -12.36
CA LEU A 101 32.61 -8.45 -12.26
C LEU A 101 31.16 -8.66 -12.72
N VAL A 102 30.97 -9.46 -13.79
CA VAL A 102 29.64 -9.84 -14.27
C VAL A 102 28.92 -10.71 -13.25
N THR A 103 29.59 -11.68 -12.63
CA THR A 103 29.00 -12.51 -11.57
C THR A 103 28.65 -11.68 -10.32
N LEU A 104 29.52 -10.76 -9.89
CA LEU A 104 29.22 -9.83 -8.80
C LEU A 104 28.10 -8.87 -9.16
N MET A 105 28.04 -8.38 -10.40
CA MET A 105 26.99 -7.50 -10.88
C MET A 105 25.65 -8.25 -10.99
N VAL A 106 25.66 -9.50 -11.46
CA VAL A 106 24.45 -10.38 -11.48
C VAL A 106 24.03 -10.73 -10.05
N GLN A 107 24.94 -10.99 -9.12
CA GLN A 107 24.62 -11.22 -7.71
C GLN A 107 24.11 -9.94 -7.03
N HIS A 108 24.63 -8.78 -7.38
CA HIS A 108 24.21 -7.51 -6.79
C HIS A 108 22.90 -6.96 -7.42
N TRP A 109 22.68 -7.21 -8.71
CA TRP A 109 21.43 -6.85 -9.40
C TRP A 109 20.38 -7.98 -9.41
N GLY A 110 20.81 -9.25 -9.30
CA GLY A 110 19.90 -10.38 -9.16
C GLY A 110 19.43 -10.64 -7.73
N GLY A 111 20.07 -10.03 -6.77
CA GLY A 111 19.63 -9.97 -5.38
C GLY A 111 18.70 -8.78 -5.13
N SER A 112 17.63 -8.62 -5.89
CA SER A 112 16.41 -8.17 -5.26
C SER A 112 16.11 -9.26 -4.22
N GLU A 113 16.52 -9.05 -2.96
CA GLU A 113 15.78 -9.66 -1.87
C GLU A 113 14.34 -9.31 -2.18
N GLN A 114 13.60 -10.28 -2.72
CA GLN A 114 12.16 -10.26 -2.63
C GLN A 114 11.91 -10.26 -1.13
N GLU A 115 11.91 -9.07 -0.56
CA GLU A 115 11.43 -8.83 0.79
C GLU A 115 10.06 -9.49 0.80
N LEU A 116 10.01 -10.69 1.39
CA LEU A 116 8.80 -11.48 1.45
C LEU A 116 7.73 -10.55 1.99
N ALA A 117 6.64 -10.40 1.24
CA ALA A 117 5.57 -9.52 1.62
C ALA A 117 5.15 -9.84 3.05
N GLN A 118 5.37 -8.90 3.96
CA GLN A 118 5.01 -9.09 5.38
C GLN A 118 3.49 -9.13 5.47
N MET A 119 2.97 -10.09 6.23
CA MET A 119 1.54 -10.13 6.54
C MET A 119 1.23 -9.04 7.56
N MET A 120 0.32 -8.16 7.18
CA MET A 120 -0.25 -7.11 8.01
C MET A 120 -1.58 -7.59 8.58
N GLU A 121 -1.85 -7.28 9.83
CA GLU A 121 -3.11 -7.58 10.48
C GLU A 121 -3.69 -6.32 11.12
N VAL A 122 -4.97 -6.06 10.83
CA VAL A 122 -5.75 -4.98 11.46
C VAL A 122 -6.93 -5.60 12.16
N LYS A 123 -7.10 -5.26 13.45
CA LYS A 123 -8.16 -5.76 14.31
C LYS A 123 -8.94 -4.64 14.97
N THR A 124 -10.25 -4.80 15.00
CA THR A 124 -11.17 -3.92 15.74
C THR A 124 -11.65 -4.58 17.03
N ASN A 125 -11.76 -3.78 18.08
CA ASN A 125 -12.37 -4.21 19.33
C ASN A 125 -13.90 -4.08 19.27
N PRO A 126 -14.64 -4.67 20.25
CA PRO A 126 -16.09 -4.48 20.37
C PRO A 126 -16.46 -3.00 20.33
N GLY A 127 -17.49 -2.66 19.57
CA GLY A 127 -18.00 -1.28 19.37
C GLY A 127 -17.11 -0.35 18.56
N MET A 128 -15.93 -0.81 18.08
CA MET A 128 -15.01 -0.01 17.26
C MET A 128 -15.14 -0.35 15.79
N MET A 129 -14.98 0.67 14.95
CA MET A 129 -14.87 0.54 13.50
C MET A 129 -13.60 1.27 13.04
N THR A 130 -13.02 0.81 11.95
CA THR A 130 -11.88 1.49 11.33
C THR A 130 -11.97 1.43 9.82
N SER A 131 -11.25 2.29 9.14
CA SER A 131 -11.06 2.22 7.69
C SER A 131 -9.58 2.25 7.34
N LEU A 132 -9.20 1.54 6.29
CA LEU A 132 -7.84 1.46 5.82
C LEU A 132 -7.80 1.35 4.29
N THR A 133 -6.70 1.79 3.72
CA THR A 133 -6.42 1.60 2.29
C THR A 133 -5.37 0.53 2.12
N LEU A 134 -5.67 -0.47 1.32
CA LEU A 134 -4.75 -1.56 0.98
C LEU A 134 -3.69 -1.11 -0.05
N PRO A 135 -2.61 -1.88 -0.24
CA PRO A 135 -1.53 -1.53 -1.17
C PRO A 135 -1.95 -1.35 -2.63
N ASP A 136 -3.08 -1.92 -3.04
CA ASP A 136 -3.65 -1.79 -4.39
C ASP A 136 -4.60 -0.59 -4.56
N GLY A 137 -4.80 0.21 -3.51
CA GLY A 137 -5.73 1.31 -3.46
C GLY A 137 -7.17 0.91 -3.08
N THR A 138 -7.44 -0.35 -2.77
CA THR A 138 -8.73 -0.81 -2.25
C THR A 138 -9.00 -0.17 -0.89
N LEU A 139 -10.18 0.42 -0.73
CA LEU A 139 -10.63 0.96 0.55
C LEU A 139 -11.45 -0.09 1.28
N VAL A 140 -11.13 -0.33 2.55
CA VAL A 140 -11.83 -1.28 3.42
C VAL A 140 -12.33 -0.57 4.66
N PHE A 141 -13.60 -0.75 4.96
CA PHE A 141 -14.19 -0.41 6.26
C PHE A 141 -14.33 -1.72 7.04
N LEU A 142 -13.79 -1.75 8.24
CA LEU A 142 -13.79 -2.91 9.12
C LEU A 142 -14.71 -2.64 10.32
N ASN A 143 -15.70 -3.49 10.50
CA ASN A 143 -16.68 -3.35 11.57
C ASN A 143 -16.15 -3.86 12.91
N SER A 144 -16.99 -3.80 13.93
CA SER A 144 -16.71 -4.27 15.29
C SER A 144 -16.28 -5.75 15.31
N GLU A 145 -15.36 -6.11 16.23
CA GLU A 145 -14.88 -7.49 16.46
C GLU A 145 -14.38 -8.19 15.19
N SER A 146 -13.75 -7.46 14.30
CA SER A 146 -13.31 -7.96 13.00
C SER A 146 -11.82 -7.91 12.86
N THR A 147 -11.27 -8.84 12.08
CA THR A 147 -9.84 -8.93 11.77
C THR A 147 -9.65 -9.07 10.28
N LEU A 148 -8.80 -8.21 9.70
CA LEU A 148 -8.38 -8.27 8.32
C LEU A 148 -6.89 -8.52 8.25
N SER A 149 -6.48 -9.60 7.56
CA SER A 149 -5.08 -9.91 7.28
C SER A 149 -4.81 -9.79 5.79
N TYR A 150 -3.75 -9.10 5.43
CA TYR A 150 -3.36 -8.84 4.05
C TYR A 150 -1.83 -8.66 3.92
N PRO A 151 -1.22 -8.95 2.76
CA PRO A 151 0.20 -8.75 2.57
C PRO A 151 0.54 -7.26 2.37
N SER A 152 1.72 -6.83 2.81
CA SER A 152 2.23 -5.47 2.60
C SER A 152 2.36 -5.08 1.12
N ARG A 153 2.42 -6.08 0.22
CA ARG A 153 2.36 -5.96 -1.25
C ARG A 153 1.66 -7.17 -1.84
N PHE A 154 0.92 -6.96 -2.91
CA PHE A 154 0.29 -8.05 -3.68
C PHE A 154 1.23 -8.49 -4.81
N ASP A 155 2.23 -9.32 -4.51
CA ASP A 155 3.26 -9.77 -5.47
C ASP A 155 2.81 -10.97 -6.32
N SER A 156 1.77 -11.71 -5.90
CA SER A 156 1.19 -12.85 -6.63
C SER A 156 0.25 -12.41 -7.75
N ASP A 157 -0.21 -13.36 -8.58
CA ASP A 157 -1.21 -13.14 -9.64
C ASP A 157 -2.60 -12.79 -9.10
N THR A 158 -2.77 -12.81 -7.79
CA THR A 158 -4.00 -12.47 -7.09
C THR A 158 -3.74 -11.51 -5.93
N ARG A 159 -4.79 -10.79 -5.52
CA ARG A 159 -4.81 -9.90 -4.37
C ARG A 159 -5.58 -10.60 -3.24
N ASN A 160 -4.87 -11.37 -2.43
CA ASN A 160 -5.50 -12.19 -1.39
C ASN A 160 -5.53 -11.45 -0.06
N VAL A 161 -6.69 -11.44 0.58
CA VAL A 161 -6.90 -10.99 1.95
C VAL A 161 -7.71 -12.03 2.72
N THR A 162 -7.58 -12.04 4.05
CA THR A 162 -8.36 -12.92 4.92
C THR A 162 -9.18 -12.06 5.86
N LEU A 163 -10.48 -12.33 5.93
CA LEU A 163 -11.43 -11.65 6.79
C LEU A 163 -12.02 -12.61 7.82
N GLN A 164 -12.03 -12.17 9.07
CA GLN A 164 -12.85 -12.71 10.16
C GLN A 164 -13.69 -11.57 10.71
N GLY A 165 -15.02 -11.70 10.72
CA GLY A 165 -15.92 -10.64 11.12
C GLY A 165 -16.61 -9.97 9.94
N GLU A 166 -16.81 -8.66 10.00
CA GLU A 166 -17.54 -7.92 8.96
C GLU A 166 -16.72 -6.78 8.37
N ALA A 167 -16.72 -6.70 7.04
CA ALA A 167 -16.05 -5.62 6.32
C ALA A 167 -16.81 -5.24 5.05
N TYR A 168 -16.75 -3.96 4.73
CA TYR A 168 -17.17 -3.42 3.45
C TYR A 168 -15.95 -3.08 2.62
N PHE A 169 -15.94 -3.53 1.38
CA PHE A 169 -14.84 -3.37 0.44
C PHE A 169 -15.25 -2.49 -0.73
N GLU A 170 -14.44 -1.50 -1.04
CA GLU A 170 -14.46 -0.74 -2.30
C GLU A 170 -13.20 -1.13 -3.08
N VAL A 171 -13.29 -2.23 -3.81
CA VAL A 171 -12.13 -2.85 -4.44
C VAL A 171 -11.69 -2.06 -5.67
N ALA A 172 -10.43 -1.68 -5.71
CA ALA A 172 -9.81 -1.03 -6.87
C ALA A 172 -9.93 -1.91 -8.12
N LYS A 173 -10.44 -1.32 -9.22
CA LYS A 173 -10.72 -2.05 -10.46
C LYS A 173 -9.42 -2.52 -11.11
N ASN A 174 -9.28 -3.84 -11.24
CA ASN A 174 -8.17 -4.47 -11.96
C ASN A 174 -8.66 -5.79 -12.59
N PRO A 175 -8.99 -5.79 -13.91
CA PRO A 175 -9.49 -6.98 -14.60
C PRO A 175 -8.47 -8.11 -14.73
N GLU A 176 -7.18 -7.80 -14.68
CA GLU A 176 -6.11 -8.77 -14.87
C GLU A 176 -5.74 -9.50 -13.58
N LYS A 177 -6.03 -8.90 -12.41
CA LYS A 177 -5.61 -9.43 -11.11
C LYS A 177 -6.78 -9.51 -10.15
N LYS A 178 -7.29 -10.72 -9.92
CA LYS A 178 -8.42 -10.97 -9.03
C LYS A 178 -8.12 -10.52 -7.60
N PHE A 179 -9.11 -9.94 -6.95
CA PHE A 179 -9.14 -9.70 -5.52
C PHE A 179 -9.93 -10.83 -4.86
N ILE A 180 -9.34 -11.49 -3.87
CA ILE A 180 -9.91 -12.66 -3.21
C ILE A 180 -9.99 -12.39 -1.71
N VAL A 181 -11.21 -12.41 -1.18
CA VAL A 181 -11.45 -12.40 0.27
C VAL A 181 -11.68 -13.84 0.70
N SER A 182 -10.73 -14.37 1.47
CA SER A 182 -10.89 -15.67 2.14
C SER A 182 -11.55 -15.45 3.49
N THR A 183 -12.54 -16.27 3.80
CA THR A 183 -13.27 -16.21 5.07
C THR A 183 -13.11 -17.51 5.84
N SER A 184 -13.66 -17.60 7.04
CA SER A 184 -13.82 -18.86 7.78
C SER A 184 -14.57 -19.89 6.92
N HIS A 185 -14.53 -21.14 7.31
CA HIS A 185 -15.26 -22.26 6.68
C HIS A 185 -14.91 -22.50 5.21
N GLN A 186 -13.65 -22.21 4.79
CA GLN A 186 -13.14 -22.46 3.43
C GLN A 186 -13.98 -21.82 2.32
N SER A 187 -14.57 -20.68 2.59
CA SER A 187 -15.26 -19.91 1.56
C SER A 187 -14.43 -18.74 1.07
N GLN A 188 -14.62 -18.36 -0.19
CA GLN A 188 -13.88 -17.30 -0.86
C GLN A 188 -14.81 -16.43 -1.70
N ILE A 189 -14.50 -15.16 -1.77
CA ILE A 189 -15.19 -14.17 -2.58
C ILE A 189 -14.20 -13.60 -3.59
N GLU A 190 -14.44 -13.88 -4.87
CA GLU A 190 -13.60 -13.38 -5.97
C GLU A 190 -14.26 -12.18 -6.65
N VAL A 191 -13.50 -11.11 -6.84
CA VAL A 191 -13.94 -9.89 -7.53
C VAL A 191 -12.82 -9.29 -8.38
N LEU A 192 -13.17 -8.36 -9.30
CA LEU A 192 -12.21 -7.64 -10.17
C LEU A 192 -12.22 -6.12 -9.94
N GLY A 193 -13.22 -5.60 -9.22
CA GLY A 193 -13.44 -4.19 -8.95
C GLY A 193 -14.92 -4.01 -8.60
N THR A 194 -15.25 -4.05 -7.32
CA THR A 194 -16.60 -4.34 -6.82
C THR A 194 -16.78 -3.67 -5.48
N HIS A 195 -17.96 -3.17 -5.21
CA HIS A 195 -18.38 -2.64 -3.91
C HIS A 195 -19.32 -3.64 -3.23
N PHE A 196 -18.92 -4.16 -2.08
CA PHE A 196 -19.68 -5.21 -1.41
C PHE A 196 -19.40 -5.28 0.09
N ASN A 197 -20.36 -5.79 0.85
CA ASN A 197 -20.21 -6.13 2.27
C ASN A 197 -20.06 -7.64 2.46
N VAL A 198 -19.24 -8.04 3.40
CA VAL A 198 -19.08 -9.44 3.82
C VAL A 198 -19.20 -9.52 5.32
N GLU A 199 -20.04 -10.42 5.79
CA GLU A 199 -20.22 -10.80 7.19
C GLU A 199 -19.80 -12.26 7.35
N ALA A 200 -18.73 -12.52 8.08
CA ALA A 200 -18.13 -13.86 8.24
C ALA A 200 -17.53 -14.01 9.66
N TYR A 201 -18.36 -13.84 10.69
CA TYR A 201 -17.94 -14.03 12.07
C TYR A 201 -17.71 -15.51 12.37
N GLU A 202 -16.57 -15.84 12.96
CA GLU A 202 -16.19 -17.23 13.22
C GLU A 202 -17.18 -17.97 14.15
N LYS A 203 -17.82 -17.25 15.07
CA LYS A 203 -18.81 -17.78 16.00
C LYS A 203 -20.19 -18.04 15.37
N GLU A 204 -20.40 -17.55 14.16
CA GLU A 204 -21.67 -17.69 13.44
C GLU A 204 -21.56 -18.80 12.40
N ASP A 205 -22.58 -19.65 12.36
CA ASP A 205 -22.70 -20.74 11.37
C ASP A 205 -23.19 -20.22 10.01
N ARG A 206 -22.94 -18.94 9.70
CA ARG A 206 -23.37 -18.32 8.44
C ARG A 206 -22.34 -17.32 7.94
N ILE A 207 -22.27 -17.22 6.63
CA ILE A 207 -21.54 -16.16 5.93
C ILE A 207 -22.54 -15.44 5.05
N ALA A 208 -22.53 -14.11 5.09
CA ALA A 208 -23.35 -13.31 4.20
C ALA A 208 -22.48 -12.39 3.33
N ALA A 209 -22.87 -12.24 2.06
CA ALA A 209 -22.24 -11.29 1.16
C ALA A 209 -23.33 -10.45 0.50
N THR A 210 -23.19 -9.13 0.51
CA THR A 210 -24.14 -8.20 -0.13
C THR A 210 -23.42 -7.41 -1.21
N LEU A 211 -23.91 -7.51 -2.44
CA LEU A 211 -23.32 -6.85 -3.59
C LEU A 211 -24.02 -5.53 -3.89
N VAL A 212 -23.25 -4.44 -3.87
CA VAL A 212 -23.72 -3.09 -4.19
C VAL A 212 -23.43 -2.75 -5.65
N GLU A 213 -22.20 -2.95 -6.11
CA GLU A 213 -21.75 -2.63 -7.47
C GLU A 213 -20.74 -3.66 -7.97
N GLY A 214 -20.77 -3.99 -9.26
CA GLY A 214 -19.84 -4.89 -9.91
C GLY A 214 -20.35 -6.33 -10.01
N LYS A 215 -19.48 -7.30 -9.77
CA LYS A 215 -19.79 -8.74 -9.79
C LYS A 215 -19.02 -9.49 -8.73
N ILE A 216 -19.64 -10.47 -8.10
CA ILE A 216 -19.04 -11.39 -7.14
C ILE A 216 -19.13 -12.82 -7.65
N GLY A 217 -18.04 -13.58 -7.48
CA GLY A 217 -18.03 -15.02 -7.50
C GLY A 217 -17.86 -15.55 -6.08
N PHE A 218 -18.90 -16.07 -5.46
CA PHE A 218 -18.85 -16.69 -4.15
C PHE A 218 -18.51 -18.18 -4.31
N ILE A 219 -17.42 -18.62 -3.71
CA ILE A 219 -16.93 -19.99 -3.75
C ILE A 219 -17.06 -20.59 -2.35
N TYR A 220 -17.60 -21.79 -2.26
CA TYR A 220 -17.79 -22.48 -0.98
C TYR A 220 -17.60 -23.99 -1.15
N SER A 221 -17.26 -24.66 -0.05
CA SER A 221 -17.16 -26.11 0.01
C SER A 221 -18.53 -26.75 0.17
N SER A 222 -18.79 -27.80 -0.58
CA SER A 222 -20.01 -28.65 -0.50
C SER A 222 -19.56 -30.12 -0.53
N ASP A 223 -20.43 -31.02 -0.13
CA ASP A 223 -20.17 -32.48 -0.11
C ASP A 223 -19.67 -33.03 -1.46
N ASN A 224 -20.04 -32.36 -2.55
CA ASN A 224 -19.66 -32.71 -3.91
C ASN A 224 -18.47 -31.88 -4.47
N GLY A 225 -17.67 -31.24 -3.60
CA GLY A 225 -16.54 -30.39 -3.96
C GLY A 225 -16.87 -28.89 -3.91
N SER A 226 -15.96 -28.09 -4.45
CA SER A 226 -16.12 -26.63 -4.45
C SER A 226 -17.16 -26.18 -5.47
N LYS A 227 -18.08 -25.31 -5.05
CA LYS A 227 -19.12 -24.70 -5.89
C LYS A 227 -18.93 -23.20 -5.97
N LYS A 228 -19.34 -22.60 -7.10
CA LYS A 228 -19.31 -21.16 -7.32
C LYS A 228 -20.68 -20.64 -7.67
N VAL A 229 -21.10 -19.58 -6.97
CA VAL A 229 -22.31 -18.80 -7.23
C VAL A 229 -21.92 -17.41 -7.70
N LEU A 230 -22.51 -16.94 -8.78
CA LEU A 230 -22.33 -15.58 -9.26
C LEU A 230 -23.44 -14.70 -8.69
N MET A 231 -23.08 -13.49 -8.28
CA MET A 231 -24.02 -12.47 -7.78
C MET A 231 -24.00 -11.24 -8.67
N ASP A 232 -25.17 -10.67 -8.86
CA ASP A 232 -25.39 -9.38 -9.51
C ASP A 232 -25.72 -8.28 -8.47
N PRO A 233 -25.55 -6.99 -8.81
CA PRO A 233 -25.87 -5.89 -7.91
C PRO A 233 -27.30 -5.96 -7.36
N GLY A 234 -27.47 -5.60 -6.09
CA GLY A 234 -28.76 -5.70 -5.40
C GLY A 234 -29.11 -7.10 -4.92
N GLN A 235 -28.14 -7.99 -4.83
CA GLN A 235 -28.31 -9.33 -4.24
C GLN A 235 -27.54 -9.47 -2.93
N LYS A 236 -28.16 -10.19 -2.00
CA LYS A 236 -27.54 -10.70 -0.76
C LYS A 236 -27.52 -12.22 -0.82
N LEU A 237 -26.34 -12.80 -0.66
CA LEU A 237 -26.14 -14.23 -0.51
C LEU A 237 -25.96 -14.55 0.97
N VAL A 238 -26.64 -15.59 1.44
CA VAL A 238 -26.44 -16.17 2.78
C VAL A 238 -26.05 -17.63 2.59
N TYR A 239 -24.88 -17.99 3.10
CA TYR A 239 -24.36 -19.34 3.14
C TYR A 239 -24.44 -19.89 4.57
N ASP A 240 -25.28 -20.90 4.80
CA ASP A 240 -25.31 -21.65 6.07
C ASP A 240 -24.20 -22.73 6.02
N THR A 241 -23.24 -22.62 6.93
CA THR A 241 -22.05 -23.48 6.96
C THR A 241 -22.35 -24.88 7.47
N ARG A 242 -23.44 -25.07 8.25
CA ARG A 242 -23.85 -26.38 8.80
C ARG A 242 -24.46 -27.29 7.73
N ASP A 243 -25.32 -26.70 6.90
CA ASP A 243 -26.08 -27.43 5.87
C ASP A 243 -25.44 -27.30 4.48
N SER A 244 -24.38 -26.52 4.34
CA SER A 244 -23.76 -26.13 3.04
C SER A 244 -24.79 -25.58 2.06
N LYS A 245 -25.81 -24.85 2.54
CA LYS A 245 -26.88 -24.26 1.74
C LYS A 245 -26.61 -22.81 1.44
N VAL A 246 -26.83 -22.43 0.21
CA VAL A 246 -26.76 -21.05 -0.26
C VAL A 246 -28.14 -20.55 -0.61
N GLN A 247 -28.50 -19.36 -0.13
CA GLN A 247 -29.72 -18.66 -0.46
C GLN A 247 -29.37 -17.27 -1.01
N LEU A 248 -30.08 -16.85 -2.05
CA LEU A 248 -29.98 -15.53 -2.66
C LEU A 248 -31.25 -14.74 -2.40
N TYR A 249 -31.06 -13.50 -1.94
CA TYR A 249 -32.15 -12.55 -1.67
C TYR A 249 -31.92 -11.26 -2.46
N ALA A 250 -33.02 -10.63 -2.92
CA ALA A 250 -32.95 -9.26 -3.41
C ALA A 250 -32.85 -8.29 -2.22
N THR A 251 -31.97 -7.31 -2.30
CA THR A 251 -31.81 -6.28 -1.28
C THR A 251 -31.44 -4.94 -1.91
N SER A 252 -31.76 -3.83 -1.25
CA SER A 252 -31.22 -2.52 -1.62
C SER A 252 -29.77 -2.32 -1.15
N GLY A 253 -29.29 -3.18 -0.26
CA GLY A 253 -27.98 -3.07 0.37
C GLY A 253 -27.88 -2.02 1.48
N GLU A 254 -28.86 -1.11 1.60
CA GLU A 254 -28.79 0.02 2.54
C GLU A 254 -28.68 -0.41 4.00
N SER A 255 -29.44 -1.43 4.42
CA SER A 255 -29.39 -1.93 5.80
C SER A 255 -28.08 -2.63 6.11
N GLU A 256 -27.52 -3.35 5.14
CA GLU A 256 -26.30 -4.12 5.29
C GLU A 256 -25.03 -3.25 5.33
N ILE A 257 -25.10 -2.04 4.77
CA ILE A 257 -23.96 -1.11 4.72
C ILE A 257 -24.11 0.12 5.63
N ALA A 258 -25.27 0.31 6.26
CA ALA A 258 -25.58 1.47 7.10
C ALA A 258 -24.61 1.64 8.29
N TRP A 259 -24.04 0.53 8.76
CA TRP A 259 -23.10 0.53 9.85
C TRP A 259 -21.85 1.38 9.57
N LYS A 260 -21.42 1.52 8.31
CA LYS A 260 -20.30 2.40 7.92
C LYS A 260 -20.54 3.87 8.31
N GLU A 261 -21.80 4.28 8.31
CA GLU A 261 -22.20 5.63 8.70
C GLU A 261 -22.61 5.72 10.17
N GLY A 262 -22.37 4.65 10.92
CA GLY A 262 -22.77 4.60 12.31
C GLY A 262 -24.26 4.41 12.54
N LYS A 263 -25.03 3.95 11.53
CA LYS A 263 -26.47 3.73 11.58
C LYS A 263 -26.81 2.24 11.67
N ILE A 264 -27.90 1.91 12.30
CA ILE A 264 -28.53 0.59 12.25
C ILE A 264 -29.93 0.80 11.65
N ILE A 265 -30.23 0.08 10.58
CA ILE A 265 -31.53 0.16 9.90
C ILE A 265 -32.28 -1.16 10.09
N PHE A 266 -33.42 -1.11 10.75
CA PHE A 266 -34.31 -2.26 10.91
C PHE A 266 -35.44 -2.19 9.87
N ARG A 267 -35.47 -3.14 8.94
CA ARG A 267 -36.52 -3.26 7.94
C ARG A 267 -37.16 -4.67 8.03
N ASN A 268 -38.25 -4.79 8.74
CA ASN A 268 -38.88 -6.08 9.03
C ASN A 268 -37.93 -7.12 9.62
N THR A 269 -36.89 -6.63 10.34
CA THR A 269 -35.83 -7.44 10.91
C THR A 269 -36.39 -8.25 12.07
N PRO A 270 -36.27 -9.57 12.10
CA PRO A 270 -36.63 -10.39 13.25
C PRO A 270 -35.97 -9.86 14.53
N LEU A 271 -36.63 -9.94 15.68
CA LEU A 271 -36.13 -9.39 16.93
C LEU A 271 -34.78 -9.98 17.30
N GLU A 272 -34.57 -11.27 17.09
CA GLU A 272 -33.31 -11.96 17.35
C GLU A 272 -32.18 -11.41 16.50
N GLU A 273 -32.42 -11.13 15.22
CA GLU A 273 -31.43 -10.52 14.33
C GLU A 273 -31.15 -9.06 14.71
N GLY A 274 -32.20 -8.32 15.07
CA GLY A 274 -32.07 -6.94 15.57
C GLY A 274 -31.23 -6.85 16.84
N LEU A 275 -31.43 -7.78 17.78
CA LEU A 275 -30.63 -7.86 19.01
C LEU A 275 -29.16 -8.19 18.68
N ARG A 276 -28.88 -9.11 17.78
CA ARG A 276 -27.52 -9.40 17.31
C ARG A 276 -26.82 -8.18 16.69
N MET A 277 -27.53 -7.41 15.88
CA MET A 277 -27.00 -6.18 15.28
C MET A 277 -26.63 -5.15 16.35
N LEU A 278 -27.42 -5.06 17.42
CA LEU A 278 -27.14 -4.20 18.56
C LEU A 278 -25.94 -4.72 19.39
N GLU A 279 -25.91 -6.02 19.69
CA GLU A 279 -24.84 -6.66 20.47
C GLU A 279 -23.45 -6.50 19.81
N LYS A 280 -23.40 -6.57 18.47
CA LYS A 280 -22.16 -6.33 17.70
C LYS A 280 -21.68 -4.88 17.80
N ARG A 281 -22.57 -3.96 18.13
CA ARG A 281 -22.23 -2.54 18.13
C ARG A 281 -21.93 -1.99 19.53
N TYR A 282 -22.56 -2.52 20.55
CA TYR A 282 -22.50 -2.04 21.95
C TYR A 282 -22.00 -3.13 22.90
#